data_570be4d7845b7077522a31cd57db31fb
#
_entry.id   570be4d7845b7077522a31cd57db31fb
#
_cell.length_a   1.000
_cell.length_b   1.000
_cell.length_c   1.000
_cell.angle_alpha   90.00
_cell.angle_beta   90.00
_cell.angle_gamma   90.00
#
_symmetry.space_group_name_H-M   'P 1'
#
loop_
_entity.id
_entity.type
_entity.pdbx_description
1 polymer ?
#
loop_
_entity_poly.entity_id
_entity_poly.type
_entity_poly.pdbx_seq_one_letter_code
_entity_poly.pdbx_strand_id
1 'polypeptide(L)'
;IPLRLVGSEMCIRDSIIKVGIGPGSICTTRMVAGIGVPQISAIKDVRKALKNKKIKIISDGGIKFSGDLAKALAAGADAIMMGSIFAGTDESPGKKFKIKGKIYKQYRGMGSIGAMYSGSANRYSQKKFKDKSKFVPEGVEGRVEYKGNVSKIIYQLQGGLRSSMGYIGAKNLDQIKKNAKFIKITKAGFYESMVHSVEMTQKTINFKSVSYTHL
;
A
#
# COMPACT_ATOMS: atom_id res chain seq x y z
N ILE A 1 -8.11 22.20 -3.31
CA ILE A 1 -7.35 21.72 -2.13
C ILE A 1 -5.91 22.20 -2.32
N PRO A 2 -5.39 23.05 -1.44
CA PRO A 2 -4.00 23.41 -1.54
C PRO A 2 -3.13 22.17 -1.40
N LEU A 3 -2.17 21.99 -2.30
CA LEU A 3 -1.21 20.87 -2.35
C LEU A 3 -0.44 20.65 -1.02
N ARG A 4 -0.56 21.57 -0.09
CA ARG A 4 -0.01 21.52 1.27
C ARG A 4 -0.58 20.41 2.16
N LEU A 5 -1.75 19.83 1.84
CA LEU A 5 -2.47 18.90 2.70
C LEU A 5 -2.15 17.42 2.45
N VAL A 6 -1.23 17.10 1.56
CA VAL A 6 -0.93 15.70 1.22
C VAL A 6 0.32 15.18 1.92
N GLY A 7 0.73 15.80 3.04
CA GLY A 7 1.85 15.29 3.85
C GLY A 7 3.21 15.25 3.14
N SER A 8 3.36 15.99 2.06
CA SER A 8 4.63 16.26 1.41
C SER A 8 5.03 17.70 1.70
N GLU A 9 6.18 17.92 2.27
CA GLU A 9 6.81 19.22 2.21
C GLU A 9 7.02 19.56 0.74
N MET A 10 6.27 20.54 0.26
CA MET A 10 6.37 20.98 -1.12
C MET A 10 7.57 21.92 -1.23
N CYS A 11 8.74 21.37 -1.50
CA CYS A 11 9.81 22.16 -2.08
C CYS A 11 9.38 22.61 -3.48
N ILE A 12 9.53 23.86 -3.81
CA ILE A 12 9.17 24.49 -5.09
C ILE A 12 9.86 23.82 -6.31
N ARG A 13 10.74 22.85 -6.06
CA ARG A 13 11.54 22.08 -7.04
C ARG A 13 11.33 20.57 -6.96
N ASP A 14 10.24 20.07 -6.34
CA ASP A 14 10.03 18.63 -6.26
C ASP A 14 9.87 18.03 -7.65
N SER A 15 10.71 17.06 -7.94
CA SER A 15 10.60 16.22 -9.13
C SER A 15 9.67 15.04 -8.93
N ILE A 16 9.31 14.74 -7.68
CA ILE A 16 8.52 13.55 -7.28
C ILE A 16 7.55 13.93 -6.16
N ILE A 17 6.32 13.48 -6.28
CA ILE A 17 5.30 13.57 -5.21
C ILE A 17 4.91 12.16 -4.76
N LYS A 18 4.95 11.92 -3.46
CA LYS A 18 4.47 10.69 -2.85
C LYS A 18 3.01 10.85 -2.41
N VAL A 19 2.13 10.00 -2.92
CA VAL A 19 0.68 10.04 -2.70
C VAL A 19 0.23 8.84 -1.89
N GLY A 20 -0.37 9.08 -0.73
CA GLY A 20 -0.96 8.04 0.12
C GLY A 20 -0.96 8.42 1.59
N ILE A 21 -2.15 8.80 2.12
CA ILE A 21 -2.37 9.03 3.54
C ILE A 21 -3.33 7.96 4.06
N GLY A 22 -2.84 7.14 4.99
CA GLY A 22 -3.62 6.14 5.68
C GLY A 22 -3.98 4.86 4.92
N PRO A 23 -3.48 4.52 3.71
CA PRO A 23 -3.84 3.25 3.05
C PRO A 23 -3.03 2.05 3.54
N GLY A 24 -2.02 2.25 4.37
CA GLY A 24 -1.18 1.17 4.90
C GLY A 24 -1.96 0.23 5.83
N SER A 25 -1.66 -1.08 5.79
CA SER A 25 -2.37 -2.10 6.57
C SER A 25 -2.24 -1.98 8.09
N ILE A 26 -1.25 -1.24 8.56
CA ILE A 26 -0.97 -0.98 9.98
C ILE A 26 -1.16 0.50 10.35
N CYS A 27 -1.71 1.29 9.43
CA CYS A 27 -1.99 2.71 9.63
C CYS A 27 -3.40 2.89 10.18
N THR A 28 -3.54 3.71 11.23
CA THR A 28 -4.84 4.08 11.82
C THR A 28 -5.18 5.55 11.63
N THR A 29 -4.39 6.30 10.86
CA THR A 29 -4.59 7.74 10.62
C THR A 29 -6.02 8.07 10.19
N ARG A 30 -6.61 7.28 9.30
CA ARG A 30 -7.99 7.51 8.83
C ARG A 30 -9.04 7.43 9.94
N MET A 31 -8.79 6.58 10.94
CA MET A 31 -9.70 6.42 12.08
C MET A 31 -9.40 7.43 13.17
N VAL A 32 -8.13 7.69 13.45
CA VAL A 32 -7.69 8.56 14.55
C VAL A 32 -7.84 10.04 14.18
N ALA A 33 -7.41 10.42 12.99
CA ALA A 33 -7.44 11.81 12.53
C ALA A 33 -8.66 12.14 11.64
N GLY A 34 -9.43 11.14 11.20
CA GLY A 34 -10.61 11.33 10.35
C GLY A 34 -10.28 11.82 8.93
N ILE A 35 -9.03 11.64 8.48
CA ILE A 35 -8.56 12.11 7.18
C ILE A 35 -8.14 10.95 6.29
N GLY A 36 -8.22 11.16 4.97
CA GLY A 36 -7.77 10.21 3.96
C GLY A 36 -8.69 10.16 2.76
N VAL A 37 -8.09 9.87 1.60
CA VAL A 37 -8.80 9.72 0.33
C VAL A 37 -8.55 8.30 -0.19
N PRO A 38 -9.53 7.62 -0.82
CA PRO A 38 -9.30 6.35 -1.49
C PRO A 38 -8.14 6.47 -2.49
N GLN A 39 -7.22 5.50 -2.46
CA GLN A 39 -5.91 5.63 -3.10
C GLN A 39 -5.97 5.93 -4.61
N ILE A 40 -6.87 5.26 -5.34
CA ILE A 40 -7.05 5.51 -6.79
C ILE A 40 -7.53 6.93 -7.06
N SER A 41 -8.48 7.44 -6.25
CA SER A 41 -8.95 8.82 -6.36
C SER A 41 -7.83 9.81 -6.08
N ALA A 42 -7.07 9.59 -4.99
CA ALA A 42 -5.94 10.44 -4.64
C ALA A 42 -4.89 10.54 -5.75
N ILE A 43 -4.53 9.40 -6.37
CA ILE A 43 -3.58 9.38 -7.50
C ILE A 43 -4.12 10.17 -8.69
N LYS A 44 -5.39 9.95 -9.06
CA LYS A 44 -6.04 10.64 -10.18
C LYS A 44 -6.13 12.15 -9.94
N ASP A 45 -6.51 12.58 -8.74
CA ASP A 45 -6.64 13.98 -8.38
C ASP A 45 -5.29 14.70 -8.42
N VAL A 46 -4.24 14.08 -7.86
CA VAL A 46 -2.88 14.63 -7.92
C VAL A 46 -2.39 14.68 -9.36
N ARG A 47 -2.57 13.63 -10.16
CA ARG A 47 -2.18 13.63 -11.58
C ARG A 47 -2.88 14.73 -12.36
N LYS A 48 -4.18 14.91 -12.14
CA LYS A 48 -4.97 15.99 -12.75
C LYS A 48 -4.46 17.38 -12.33
N ALA A 49 -4.14 17.57 -11.05
CA ALA A 49 -3.62 18.84 -10.54
C ALA A 49 -2.22 19.19 -11.10
N LEU A 50 -1.41 18.19 -11.37
CA LEU A 50 -0.08 18.37 -11.98
C LEU A 50 -0.13 18.75 -13.45
N LYS A 51 -1.27 18.57 -14.12
CA LYS A 51 -1.43 18.83 -15.56
C LYS A 51 -0.27 18.21 -16.36
N ASN A 52 0.45 19.03 -17.13
CA ASN A 52 1.57 18.59 -17.98
C ASN A 52 2.95 18.75 -17.32
N LYS A 53 3.02 19.00 -16.02
CA LYS A 53 4.30 19.10 -15.31
C LYS A 53 5.03 17.75 -15.30
N LYS A 54 6.33 17.75 -15.54
CA LYS A 54 7.20 16.55 -15.54
C LYS A 54 7.44 15.97 -14.14
N ILE A 55 6.50 16.16 -13.21
CA ILE A 55 6.59 15.67 -11.84
C ILE A 55 6.10 14.22 -11.80
N LYS A 56 6.90 13.35 -11.18
CA LYS A 56 6.58 11.93 -11.02
C LYS A 56 5.72 11.69 -9.77
N ILE A 57 4.89 10.66 -9.81
CA ILE A 57 4.03 10.25 -8.69
C ILE A 57 4.45 8.88 -8.19
N ILE A 58 4.74 8.77 -6.88
CA ILE A 58 4.85 7.49 -6.18
C ILE A 58 3.53 7.23 -5.47
N SER A 59 2.84 6.15 -5.82
CA SER A 59 1.69 5.66 -5.04
C SER A 59 2.19 4.89 -3.82
N ASP A 60 1.92 5.39 -2.62
CA ASP A 60 2.37 4.79 -1.37
C ASP A 60 1.22 4.12 -0.62
N GLY A 61 1.31 2.81 -0.47
CA GLY A 61 0.39 1.99 0.30
C GLY A 61 -0.87 1.52 -0.44
N GLY A 62 -1.63 0.66 0.24
CA GLY A 62 -2.89 0.10 -0.30
C GLY A 62 -2.73 -1.07 -1.26
N ILE A 63 -1.51 -1.48 -1.59
CA ILE A 63 -1.21 -2.59 -2.49
C ILE A 63 -1.22 -3.91 -1.73
N LYS A 64 -2.11 -4.82 -2.10
CA LYS A 64 -2.22 -6.18 -1.54
C LYS A 64 -1.90 -7.25 -2.57
N PHE A 65 -2.20 -6.99 -3.83
CA PHE A 65 -2.06 -7.91 -4.96
C PHE A 65 -1.36 -7.21 -6.14
N SER A 66 -0.87 -8.00 -7.09
CA SER A 66 -0.28 -7.46 -8.33
C SER A 66 -1.29 -6.63 -9.14
N GLY A 67 -2.58 -6.99 -9.10
CA GLY A 67 -3.63 -6.20 -9.75
C GLY A 67 -3.79 -4.79 -9.17
N ASP A 68 -3.53 -4.60 -7.87
CA ASP A 68 -3.57 -3.26 -7.27
C ASP A 68 -2.41 -2.39 -7.76
N LEU A 69 -1.22 -3.00 -7.97
CA LEU A 69 -0.07 -2.34 -8.57
C LEU A 69 -0.41 -1.85 -9.99
N ALA A 70 -0.99 -2.71 -10.83
CA ALA A 70 -1.42 -2.35 -12.17
C ALA A 70 -2.46 -1.22 -12.17
N LYS A 71 -3.45 -1.28 -11.27
CA LYS A 71 -4.46 -0.21 -11.11
C LYS A 71 -3.84 1.12 -10.68
N ALA A 72 -2.88 1.12 -9.76
CA ALA A 72 -2.22 2.35 -9.33
C ALA A 72 -1.40 3.00 -10.46
N LEU A 73 -0.68 2.20 -11.25
CA LEU A 73 0.01 2.68 -12.46
C LEU A 73 -0.97 3.23 -13.49
N ALA A 74 -2.06 2.52 -13.76
CA ALA A 74 -3.13 2.95 -14.66
C ALA A 74 -3.80 4.26 -14.20
N ALA A 75 -3.92 4.47 -12.89
CA ALA A 75 -4.47 5.71 -12.32
C ALA A 75 -3.55 6.93 -12.49
N GLY A 76 -2.29 6.72 -12.86
CA GLY A 76 -1.34 7.80 -13.13
C GLY A 76 -0.08 7.80 -12.26
N ALA A 77 0.13 6.80 -11.41
CA ALA A 77 1.41 6.66 -10.71
C ALA A 77 2.54 6.30 -11.68
N ASP A 78 3.75 6.74 -11.36
CA ASP A 78 4.97 6.39 -12.11
C ASP A 78 5.80 5.33 -11.37
N ALA A 79 5.63 5.24 -10.04
CA ALA A 79 6.24 4.22 -9.19
C ALA A 79 5.28 3.85 -8.05
N ILE A 80 5.55 2.70 -7.43
CA ILE A 80 4.73 2.15 -6.34
C ILE A 80 5.60 1.91 -5.11
N MET A 81 5.16 2.40 -3.95
CA MET A 81 5.76 2.09 -2.66
C MET A 81 4.87 1.11 -1.91
N MET A 82 5.49 0.04 -1.40
CA MET A 82 4.78 -1.06 -0.75
C MET A 82 5.44 -1.38 0.59
N GLY A 83 4.64 -1.51 1.66
CA GLY A 83 5.12 -1.89 2.99
C GLY A 83 4.78 -3.34 3.33
N SER A 84 3.50 -3.65 3.56
CA SER A 84 3.04 -4.94 4.08
C SER A 84 3.38 -6.15 3.19
N ILE A 85 3.45 -5.96 1.88
CA ILE A 85 3.85 -7.02 0.94
C ILE A 85 5.27 -7.49 1.25
N PHE A 86 6.19 -6.57 1.52
CA PHE A 86 7.60 -6.86 1.79
C PHE A 86 7.91 -7.10 3.27
N ALA A 87 7.03 -6.73 4.19
CA ALA A 87 7.32 -6.77 5.63
C ALA A 87 7.70 -8.15 6.17
N GLY A 88 7.28 -9.24 5.51
CA GLY A 88 7.62 -10.62 5.89
C GLY A 88 8.88 -11.18 5.22
N THR A 89 9.59 -10.41 4.41
CA THR A 89 10.77 -10.90 3.65
C THR A 89 12.05 -10.88 4.49
N ASP A 90 13.07 -11.59 4.03
CA ASP A 90 14.38 -11.60 4.67
C ASP A 90 14.98 -10.21 4.76
N GLU A 91 14.85 -9.43 3.70
CA GLU A 91 15.46 -8.12 3.52
C GLU A 91 14.75 -7.02 4.33
N SER A 92 13.52 -7.24 4.76
CA SER A 92 12.81 -6.27 5.60
C SER A 92 13.31 -6.31 7.05
N PRO A 93 13.32 -5.19 7.78
CA PRO A 93 13.63 -5.18 9.19
C PRO A 93 12.55 -5.94 9.99
N GLY A 94 12.86 -6.26 11.24
CA GLY A 94 11.97 -6.96 12.16
C GLY A 94 12.48 -8.36 12.50
N LYS A 95 12.33 -8.71 13.78
CA LYS A 95 12.78 -10.02 14.30
C LYS A 95 11.89 -11.13 13.77
N LYS A 96 12.52 -12.27 13.42
CA LYS A 96 11.83 -13.54 13.14
C LYS A 96 11.54 -14.25 14.47
N PHE A 97 10.37 -14.86 14.56
CA PHE A 97 9.99 -15.72 15.69
C PHE A 97 8.99 -16.79 15.26
N LYS A 98 8.88 -17.86 16.04
CA LYS A 98 8.04 -19.01 15.72
C LYS A 98 6.85 -19.08 16.68
N ILE A 99 5.63 -19.26 16.14
CA ILE A 99 4.42 -19.49 16.93
C ILE A 99 3.66 -20.67 16.31
N LYS A 100 3.34 -21.67 17.11
CA LYS A 100 2.58 -22.86 16.68
C LYS A 100 3.12 -23.44 15.35
N GLY A 101 4.43 -23.62 15.25
CA GLY A 101 5.09 -24.17 14.06
C GLY A 101 5.31 -23.22 12.89
N LYS A 102 4.66 -22.06 12.85
CA LYS A 102 4.78 -21.06 11.77
C LYS A 102 5.76 -19.96 12.13
N ILE A 103 6.51 -19.49 11.14
CA ILE A 103 7.47 -18.38 11.28
C ILE A 103 6.78 -17.06 10.95
N TYR A 104 7.01 -16.05 11.79
CA TYR A 104 6.51 -14.69 11.64
C TYR A 104 7.66 -13.69 11.73
N LYS A 105 7.42 -12.48 11.21
CA LYS A 105 8.26 -11.30 11.43
C LYS A 105 7.49 -10.22 12.15
N GLN A 106 8.15 -9.51 13.04
CA GLN A 106 7.62 -8.31 13.65
C GLN A 106 7.41 -7.24 12.58
N TYR A 107 6.26 -6.59 12.59
CA TYR A 107 5.91 -5.52 11.69
C TYR A 107 5.21 -4.41 12.46
N ARG A 108 5.70 -3.16 12.35
CA ARG A 108 5.14 -2.01 13.06
C ARG A 108 4.97 -0.81 12.13
N GLY A 109 3.90 -0.05 12.38
CA GLY A 109 3.67 1.24 11.73
C GLY A 109 4.60 2.31 12.27
N MET A 110 4.97 3.26 11.42
CA MET A 110 5.77 4.42 11.82
C MET A 110 5.06 5.29 12.87
N GLY A 111 3.71 5.29 12.89
CA GLY A 111 2.89 5.95 13.89
C GLY A 111 2.53 5.08 15.09
N SER A 112 3.14 3.89 15.27
CA SER A 112 2.97 3.10 16.48
C SER A 112 3.70 3.71 17.67
N ILE A 113 3.24 3.42 18.88
CA ILE A 113 3.84 3.95 20.12
C ILE A 113 5.34 3.63 20.17
N GLY A 114 5.74 2.40 19.88
CA GLY A 114 7.16 1.99 19.89
C GLY A 114 7.99 2.69 18.83
N ALA A 115 7.44 2.93 17.63
CA ALA A 115 8.15 3.66 16.59
C ALA A 115 8.28 5.15 16.94
N MET A 116 7.23 5.77 17.46
CA MET A 116 7.23 7.17 17.90
C MET A 116 8.21 7.40 19.05
N TYR A 117 8.23 6.51 20.02
CA TYR A 117 9.20 6.55 21.11
C TYR A 117 10.65 6.39 20.61
N SER A 118 10.86 5.56 19.57
CA SER A 118 12.16 5.35 18.92
C SER A 118 12.60 6.51 18.00
N GLY A 119 11.76 7.54 17.76
CA GLY A 119 12.14 8.74 17.01
C GLY A 119 11.24 9.16 15.86
N SER A 120 10.18 8.41 15.54
CA SER A 120 9.29 8.78 14.41
C SER A 120 8.19 9.81 14.76
N ALA A 121 8.12 10.29 16.01
CA ALA A 121 7.07 11.19 16.49
C ALA A 121 6.95 12.50 15.65
N ASN A 122 8.06 13.06 15.22
CA ASN A 122 8.09 14.29 14.42
C ASN A 122 7.31 14.16 13.09
N ARG A 123 7.19 12.95 12.52
CA ARG A 123 6.39 12.69 11.30
C ARG A 123 4.88 12.90 11.53
N TYR A 124 4.45 12.89 12.77
CA TYR A 124 3.06 13.04 13.21
C TYR A 124 2.86 14.35 13.98
N SER A 125 3.73 15.32 13.76
CA SER A 125 3.70 16.64 14.41
C SER A 125 3.68 16.55 15.94
N GLN A 126 4.26 15.47 16.50
CA GLN A 126 4.32 15.25 17.93
C GLN A 126 5.76 15.38 18.44
N LYS A 127 5.90 15.98 19.61
CA LYS A 127 7.19 16.10 20.29
C LYS A 127 7.63 14.73 20.82
N LYS A 128 8.93 14.57 21.07
CA LYS A 128 9.45 13.40 21.75
C LYS A 128 9.07 13.45 23.23
N PHE A 129 8.29 12.49 23.69
CA PHE A 129 7.91 12.35 25.09
C PHE A 129 8.71 11.22 25.75
N LYS A 130 9.07 11.41 27.04
CA LYS A 130 9.61 10.33 27.88
C LYS A 130 8.52 9.33 28.28
N ASP A 131 7.31 9.82 28.46
CA ASP A 131 6.13 9.04 28.82
C ASP A 131 5.37 8.60 27.55
N LYS A 132 5.27 7.29 27.36
CA LYS A 132 4.62 6.68 26.20
C LYS A 132 3.12 6.96 26.13
N SER A 133 2.46 7.22 27.28
CA SER A 133 1.02 7.51 27.33
C SER A 133 0.64 8.84 26.69
N LYS A 134 1.61 9.74 26.51
CA LYS A 134 1.41 11.06 25.89
C LYS A 134 1.41 11.05 24.37
N PHE A 135 1.76 9.92 23.73
CA PHE A 135 1.65 9.82 22.30
C PHE A 135 0.22 9.51 21.85
N VAL A 136 -0.19 10.14 20.75
CA VAL A 136 -1.43 9.79 20.04
C VAL A 136 -1.01 8.91 18.83
N PRO A 137 -1.13 7.58 18.94
CA PRO A 137 -0.64 6.69 17.89
C PRO A 137 -1.58 6.71 16.67
N GLU A 138 -0.98 6.75 15.49
CA GLU A 138 -1.65 6.63 14.20
C GLU A 138 -1.23 5.34 13.47
N GLY A 139 -0.78 4.36 14.20
CA GLY A 139 -0.38 3.07 13.67
C GLY A 139 -0.27 2.02 14.76
N VAL A 140 -0.33 0.76 14.34
CA VAL A 140 -0.27 -0.40 15.23
C VAL A 140 1.03 -1.18 15.06
N GLU A 141 1.32 -2.01 16.05
CA GLU A 141 2.38 -3.03 16.01
C GLU A 141 1.74 -4.41 15.90
N GLY A 142 2.34 -5.27 15.11
CA GLY A 142 1.83 -6.61 14.88
C GLY A 142 2.88 -7.54 14.29
N ARG A 143 2.42 -8.59 13.66
CA ARG A 143 3.27 -9.57 12.98
C ARG A 143 2.70 -9.93 11.62
N VAL A 144 3.57 -10.32 10.71
CA VAL A 144 3.22 -10.86 9.40
C VAL A 144 3.87 -12.23 9.22
N GLU A 145 3.27 -13.09 8.42
CA GLU A 145 3.90 -14.36 8.06
C GLU A 145 5.23 -14.11 7.35
N TYR A 146 6.22 -14.91 7.69
CA TYR A 146 7.50 -14.93 7.01
C TYR A 146 7.34 -15.45 5.58
N LYS A 147 7.97 -14.78 4.62
CA LYS A 147 7.77 -15.01 3.18
C LYS A 147 9.06 -15.43 2.45
N GLY A 148 10.20 -15.48 3.15
CA GLY A 148 11.50 -15.74 2.54
C GLY A 148 12.04 -14.55 1.76
N ASN A 149 12.82 -14.82 0.73
CA ASN A 149 13.49 -13.79 -0.07
C ASN A 149 12.52 -12.93 -0.89
N VAL A 150 12.79 -11.63 -0.96
CA VAL A 150 11.97 -10.63 -1.66
C VAL A 150 11.86 -10.88 -3.16
N SER A 151 12.87 -11.50 -3.77
CA SER A 151 12.89 -11.76 -5.22
C SER A 151 11.69 -12.56 -5.70
N LYS A 152 11.23 -13.54 -4.89
CA LYS A 152 10.05 -14.35 -5.20
C LYS A 152 8.78 -13.48 -5.29
N ILE A 153 8.65 -12.51 -4.38
CA ILE A 153 7.50 -11.60 -4.36
C ILE A 153 7.57 -10.64 -5.55
N ILE A 154 8.75 -10.08 -5.84
CA ILE A 154 8.94 -9.19 -6.99
C ILE A 154 8.61 -9.92 -8.29
N TYR A 155 9.07 -11.15 -8.45
CA TYR A 155 8.77 -11.97 -9.64
C TYR A 155 7.25 -12.12 -9.85
N GLN A 156 6.49 -12.41 -8.78
CA GLN A 156 5.03 -12.56 -8.85
C GLN A 156 4.34 -11.23 -9.17
N LEU A 157 4.79 -10.13 -8.57
CA LEU A 157 4.25 -8.79 -8.86
C LEU A 157 4.50 -8.39 -10.32
N GLN A 158 5.70 -8.65 -10.84
CA GLN A 158 6.03 -8.42 -12.24
C GLN A 158 5.19 -9.29 -13.18
N GLY A 159 5.00 -10.57 -12.84
CA GLY A 159 4.16 -11.49 -13.60
C GLY A 159 2.73 -10.98 -13.73
N GLY A 160 2.11 -10.58 -12.60
CA GLY A 160 0.77 -10.02 -12.60
C GLY A 160 0.66 -8.69 -13.35
N LEU A 161 1.68 -7.83 -13.27
CA LEU A 161 1.73 -6.61 -14.07
C LEU A 161 1.79 -6.91 -15.58
N ARG A 162 2.65 -7.84 -15.98
CA ARG A 162 2.74 -8.28 -17.40
C ARG A 162 1.43 -8.84 -17.91
N SER A 163 0.74 -9.66 -17.10
CA SER A 163 -0.60 -10.15 -17.43
C SER A 163 -1.59 -9.00 -17.65
N SER A 164 -1.61 -8.03 -16.76
CA SER A 164 -2.47 -6.83 -16.91
C SER A 164 -2.13 -6.06 -18.19
N MET A 165 -0.84 -5.90 -18.50
CA MET A 165 -0.39 -5.24 -19.73
C MET A 165 -0.86 -6.00 -20.98
N GLY A 166 -0.78 -7.32 -20.96
CA GLY A 166 -1.26 -8.17 -22.06
C GLY A 166 -2.75 -7.98 -22.32
N TYR A 167 -3.59 -8.04 -21.27
CA TYR A 167 -5.03 -7.88 -21.40
C TYR A 167 -5.47 -6.52 -21.95
N ILE A 168 -4.74 -5.44 -21.67
CA ILE A 168 -5.08 -4.09 -22.16
C ILE A 168 -4.27 -3.67 -23.39
N GLY A 169 -3.46 -4.57 -23.98
CA GLY A 169 -2.64 -4.30 -25.14
C GLY A 169 -1.55 -3.24 -24.91
N ALA A 170 -0.99 -3.15 -23.69
CA ALA A 170 0.03 -2.16 -23.36
C ALA A 170 1.43 -2.77 -23.45
N LYS A 171 2.31 -2.16 -24.27
CA LYS A 171 3.72 -2.57 -24.45
C LYS A 171 4.67 -1.93 -23.44
N ASN A 172 4.24 -0.84 -22.78
CA ASN A 172 5.02 -0.10 -21.77
C ASN A 172 4.11 0.58 -20.75
N LEU A 173 4.68 1.17 -19.70
CA LEU A 173 3.92 1.79 -18.61
C LEU A 173 3.09 3.00 -19.06
N ASP A 174 3.54 3.75 -20.06
CA ASP A 174 2.77 4.89 -20.57
C ASP A 174 1.51 4.43 -21.31
N GLN A 175 1.58 3.29 -21.99
CA GLN A 175 0.41 2.70 -22.63
C GLN A 175 -0.59 2.13 -21.61
N ILE A 176 -0.14 1.67 -20.45
CA ILE A 176 -1.06 1.31 -19.35
C ILE A 176 -1.98 2.48 -19.02
N LYS A 177 -1.42 3.69 -18.86
CA LYS A 177 -2.19 4.89 -18.52
C LYS A 177 -3.18 5.28 -19.61
N LYS A 178 -2.85 5.03 -20.88
CA LYS A 178 -3.68 5.35 -22.05
C LYS A 178 -4.80 4.33 -22.28
N ASN A 179 -4.47 3.05 -22.20
CA ASN A 179 -5.35 1.96 -22.61
C ASN A 179 -6.32 1.54 -21.49
N ALA A 180 -5.93 1.70 -20.21
CA ALA A 180 -6.73 1.24 -19.10
C ALA A 180 -7.99 2.10 -18.93
N LYS A 181 -9.13 1.42 -18.74
CA LYS A 181 -10.42 2.05 -18.39
C LYS A 181 -10.85 1.57 -17.01
N PHE A 182 -11.25 2.50 -16.16
CA PHE A 182 -11.79 2.20 -14.84
C PHE A 182 -13.30 2.18 -14.89
N ILE A 183 -13.90 1.15 -14.31
CA ILE A 183 -15.32 1.06 -14.03
C ILE A 183 -15.54 0.98 -12.53
N LYS A 184 -16.66 1.52 -12.06
CA LYS A 184 -17.12 1.31 -10.69
C LYS A 184 -17.84 -0.03 -10.62
N ILE A 185 -17.53 -0.83 -9.63
CA ILE A 185 -18.22 -2.07 -9.35
C ILE A 185 -19.00 -1.99 -8.04
N THR A 186 -20.06 -2.74 -7.92
CA THR A 186 -20.82 -2.90 -6.68
C THR A 186 -20.10 -3.85 -5.73
N LYS A 187 -20.60 -3.95 -4.49
CA LYS A 187 -20.12 -4.96 -3.53
C LYS A 187 -20.35 -6.39 -4.07
N ALA A 188 -21.44 -6.63 -4.77
CA ALA A 188 -21.72 -7.92 -5.43
C ALA A 188 -20.68 -8.22 -6.50
N GLY A 189 -20.38 -7.29 -7.41
CA GLY A 189 -19.34 -7.47 -8.42
C GLY A 189 -17.93 -7.62 -7.84
N PHE A 190 -17.68 -7.06 -6.65
CA PHE A 190 -16.43 -7.34 -5.93
C PHE A 190 -16.36 -8.80 -5.46
N TYR A 191 -17.44 -9.34 -4.89
CA TYR A 191 -17.49 -10.75 -4.46
C TYR A 191 -17.40 -11.71 -5.64
N GLU A 192 -18.05 -11.40 -6.77
CA GLU A 192 -17.93 -12.17 -8.01
C GLU A 192 -16.47 -12.23 -8.51
N SER A 193 -15.70 -11.17 -8.30
CA SER A 193 -14.27 -11.13 -8.66
C SER A 193 -13.36 -11.99 -7.78
N MET A 194 -13.89 -12.52 -6.68
CA MET A 194 -13.15 -13.41 -5.78
C MET A 194 -13.39 -14.86 -6.22
N VAL A 195 -12.48 -15.76 -5.81
CA VAL A 195 -12.73 -17.20 -5.98
C VAL A 195 -13.98 -17.58 -5.19
N HIS A 196 -14.98 -18.15 -5.87
CA HIS A 196 -16.25 -18.55 -5.29
C HIS A 196 -16.68 -19.91 -5.82
N SER A 197 -17.58 -20.58 -5.10
CA SER A 197 -18.17 -21.88 -5.48
C SER A 197 -17.16 -23.02 -5.67
N VAL A 198 -15.94 -22.88 -5.14
CA VAL A 198 -14.90 -23.93 -5.15
C VAL A 198 -14.12 -23.93 -3.84
N GLU A 199 -13.69 -25.11 -3.42
CA GLU A 199 -12.75 -25.28 -2.33
C GLU A 199 -11.32 -25.27 -2.89
N MET A 200 -10.45 -24.39 -2.36
CA MET A 200 -9.07 -24.31 -2.82
C MET A 200 -8.25 -25.44 -2.20
N THR A 201 -7.78 -26.35 -3.01
CA THR A 201 -6.88 -27.44 -2.62
C THR A 201 -5.42 -27.03 -2.54
N GLN A 202 -5.04 -25.94 -3.27
CA GLN A 202 -3.69 -25.37 -3.25
C GLN A 202 -3.73 -23.86 -3.02
N LYS A 203 -2.83 -23.37 -2.16
CA LYS A 203 -2.65 -21.93 -1.96
C LYS A 203 -1.81 -21.37 -3.11
N THR A 204 -2.32 -20.33 -3.77
CA THR A 204 -1.55 -19.59 -4.77
C THR A 204 -0.80 -18.44 -4.12
N ILE A 205 0.36 -18.08 -4.66
CA ILE A 205 1.20 -17.01 -4.10
C ILE A 205 0.54 -15.63 -4.31
N ASN A 206 -0.16 -15.46 -5.44
CA ASN A 206 -0.76 -14.19 -5.85
C ASN A 206 -2.19 -13.97 -5.34
N PHE A 207 -2.79 -14.96 -4.70
CA PHE A 207 -4.14 -14.87 -4.19
C PHE A 207 -4.20 -15.40 -2.76
N LYS A 208 -4.73 -14.61 -1.85
CA LYS A 208 -5.10 -15.04 -0.50
C LYS A 208 -6.60 -14.87 -0.37
N SER A 209 -7.31 -15.94 -0.08
CA SER A 209 -8.71 -15.84 0.33
C SER A 209 -8.78 -14.93 1.56
N VAL A 210 -9.58 -13.89 1.51
CA VAL A 210 -9.92 -13.12 2.69
C VAL A 210 -11.06 -13.87 3.35
N SER A 211 -10.76 -14.64 4.37
CA SER A 211 -11.80 -15.21 5.24
C SER A 211 -12.43 -14.05 6.01
N TYR A 212 -13.59 -13.60 5.58
CA TYR A 212 -14.44 -12.76 6.40
C TYR A 212 -15.17 -13.65 7.41
N THR A 213 -14.45 -14.09 8.43
CA THR A 213 -15.04 -14.73 9.60
C THR A 213 -15.50 -13.67 10.58
N HIS A 214 -16.39 -12.77 10.20
CA HIS A 214 -17.19 -11.98 11.14
C HIS A 214 -18.19 -11.14 10.33
N LEU A 215 -19.35 -11.66 10.19
CA LEU A 215 -20.60 -10.91 10.24
C LEU A 215 -21.28 -11.24 11.55
#